data_2e46d77ebbbb14b05870467312c759f8
#
_entry.id   2e46d77ebbbb14b05870467312c759f8
#
_cell.length_a   1.000
_cell.length_b   1.000
_cell.length_c   1.000
_cell.angle_alpha   90.00
_cell.angle_beta   90.00
_cell.angle_gamma   90.00
#
_symmetry.space_group_name_H-M   'P 1'
#
loop_
_entity.id
_entity.type
_entity.pdbx_description
1 polymer ?
#
loop_
_entity_poly.entity_id
_entity_poly.type
_entity_poly.pdbx_seq_one_letter_code
_entity_poly.pdbx_strand_id
1 'polypeptide(L)'
;MFSRIHSLKFQNKLAKDTMKNSLKSIINTFFSEGLLFSTFIEIDDVTLNYVNVWDSKISNDSITKKYLSFYEQVKEMGIKFSVIGGETEVRYSDPKILNHFTKV
;
A
#
# COMPACT_ATOMS: atom_id res chain seq x y z
N MET A 1 -15.86 3.52 0.71
CA MET A 1 -14.37 3.37 0.56
C MET A 1 -13.99 1.91 0.65
N PHE A 2 -12.93 1.55 0.00
CA PHE A 2 -12.42 0.19 -0.03
C PHE A 2 -10.93 0.19 0.31
N SER A 3 -10.50 -0.70 1.22
CA SER A 3 -9.08 -0.80 1.61
C SER A 3 -8.48 -2.12 1.19
N ARG A 4 -7.20 -2.05 0.83
CA ARG A 4 -6.34 -3.23 0.63
C ARG A 4 -5.21 -3.17 1.64
N ILE A 5 -5.01 -4.27 2.33
CA ILE A 5 -3.92 -4.44 3.28
C ILE A 5 -2.91 -5.39 2.68
N HIS A 6 -1.70 -4.89 2.49
CA HIS A 6 -0.58 -5.63 1.92
C HIS A 6 0.42 -5.94 3.02
N SER A 7 0.85 -7.19 3.12
CA SER A 7 1.91 -7.62 4.03
C SER A 7 3.04 -8.23 3.22
N LEU A 8 4.26 -7.70 3.38
CA LEU A 8 5.43 -8.18 2.66
C LEU A 8 6.52 -8.57 3.65
N LYS A 9 7.13 -9.72 3.41
CA LYS A 9 8.28 -10.18 4.19
C LYS A 9 9.48 -10.37 3.26
N PHE A 10 10.58 -9.72 3.63
CA PHE A 10 11.82 -9.65 2.86
C PHE A 10 12.91 -10.50 3.48
N GLN A 11 13.98 -10.75 2.73
CA GLN A 11 15.13 -11.50 3.21
C GLN A 11 16.03 -10.68 4.13
N ASN A 12 16.05 -9.35 3.95
CA ASN A 12 16.87 -8.44 4.75
C ASN A 12 16.31 -7.02 4.73
N LYS A 13 16.87 -6.17 5.59
CA LYS A 13 16.44 -4.78 5.75
C LYS A 13 16.65 -3.96 4.47
N LEU A 14 17.75 -4.15 3.77
CA LEU A 14 18.05 -3.42 2.54
C LEU A 14 16.97 -3.68 1.47
N ALA A 15 16.58 -4.93 1.30
CA ALA A 15 15.52 -5.30 0.35
C ALA A 15 14.19 -4.65 0.72
N LYS A 16 13.84 -4.63 2.02
CA LYS A 16 12.64 -3.96 2.51
C LYS A 16 12.68 -2.46 2.22
N ASP A 17 13.75 -1.79 2.58
CA ASP A 17 13.87 -0.34 2.42
C ASP A 17 13.84 0.08 0.94
N THR A 18 14.50 -0.69 0.08
CA THR A 18 14.50 -0.47 -1.36
C THR A 18 13.10 -0.63 -1.95
N MET A 19 12.40 -1.68 -1.57
CA MET A 19 11.02 -1.91 -2.05
C MET A 19 10.06 -0.84 -1.54
N LYS A 20 10.20 -0.41 -0.29
CA LYS A 20 9.38 0.67 0.26
C LYS A 20 9.50 1.95 -0.57
N ASN A 21 10.72 2.33 -0.94
CA ASN A 21 10.95 3.52 -1.76
C ASN A 21 10.33 3.38 -3.16
N SER A 22 10.46 2.21 -3.77
CA SER A 22 9.84 1.93 -5.07
C SER A 22 8.31 1.98 -4.98
N LEU A 23 7.73 1.39 -3.94
CA LEU A 23 6.30 1.41 -3.70
C LEU A 23 5.76 2.83 -3.50
N LYS A 24 6.48 3.67 -2.77
CA LYS A 24 6.08 5.08 -2.60
C LYS A 24 5.94 5.79 -3.95
N SER A 25 6.89 5.60 -4.85
CA SER A 25 6.86 6.21 -6.18
C SER A 25 5.67 5.69 -7.02
N ILE A 26 5.43 4.39 -6.98
CA ILE A 26 4.30 3.78 -7.71
C ILE A 26 2.97 4.24 -7.12
N ILE A 27 2.82 4.19 -5.80
CA ILE A 27 1.59 4.55 -5.10
C ILE A 27 1.24 6.03 -5.31
N ASN A 28 2.23 6.90 -5.44
CA ASN A 28 1.98 8.31 -5.75
C ASN A 28 1.18 8.48 -7.05
N THR A 29 1.37 7.61 -8.04
CA THR A 29 0.60 7.65 -9.29
C THR A 29 -0.86 7.23 -9.10
N PHE A 30 -1.17 6.51 -8.04
CA PHE A 30 -2.53 6.00 -7.78
C PHE A 30 -3.49 7.09 -7.30
N PHE A 31 -2.99 8.19 -6.78
CA PHE A 31 -3.84 9.27 -6.29
C PHE A 31 -4.67 9.93 -7.39
N SER A 32 -4.23 9.85 -8.65
CA SER A 32 -5.03 10.26 -9.80
C SER A 32 -6.01 9.19 -10.29
N GLU A 33 -5.95 7.99 -9.70
CA GLU A 33 -6.72 6.81 -10.12
C GLU A 33 -7.73 6.36 -9.06
N GLY A 34 -8.01 7.20 -8.07
CA GLY A 34 -9.01 6.93 -7.04
C GLY A 34 -8.45 6.53 -5.66
N LEU A 35 -7.14 6.50 -5.49
CA LEU A 35 -6.56 6.32 -4.16
C LEU A 35 -6.79 7.58 -3.32
N LEU A 36 -7.30 7.42 -2.10
CA LEU A 36 -7.56 8.53 -1.18
C LEU A 36 -6.41 8.78 -0.23
N PHE A 37 -5.85 7.73 0.36
CA PHE A 37 -4.64 7.80 1.17
C PHE A 37 -3.98 6.43 1.29
N SER A 38 -2.73 6.46 1.73
CA SER A 38 -1.89 5.28 1.90
C SER A 38 -1.10 5.41 3.19
N THR A 39 -0.88 4.30 3.88
CA THR A 39 -0.06 4.23 5.09
C THR A 39 0.95 3.12 4.97
N PHE A 40 2.18 3.35 5.43
CA PHE A 40 3.20 2.32 5.57
C PHE A 40 3.42 2.03 7.04
N ILE A 41 3.50 0.75 7.39
CA ILE A 41 3.71 0.28 8.76
C ILE A 41 4.93 -0.61 8.75
N GLU A 42 6.01 -0.15 9.34
CA GLU A 42 7.24 -0.94 9.49
C GLU A 42 7.13 -1.80 10.74
N ILE A 43 6.88 -3.08 10.56
CA ILE A 43 6.68 -4.03 11.66
C ILE A 43 8.02 -4.36 12.32
N ASP A 44 9.02 -4.70 11.49
CA ASP A 44 10.39 -5.01 11.90
C ASP A 44 11.34 -4.79 10.72
N ASP A 45 12.61 -5.20 10.85
CA ASP A 45 13.62 -4.99 9.82
C ASP A 45 13.31 -5.69 8.49
N VAL A 46 12.47 -6.72 8.48
CA VAL A 46 12.19 -7.52 7.30
C VAL A 46 10.71 -7.54 6.91
N THR A 47 9.83 -6.91 7.69
CA THR A 47 8.39 -6.97 7.47
C THR A 47 7.82 -5.56 7.29
N LEU A 48 7.15 -5.35 6.16
CA LEU A 48 6.48 -4.11 5.81
C LEU A 48 5.01 -4.40 5.51
N ASN A 49 4.13 -3.68 6.19
CA ASN A 49 2.72 -3.63 5.82
C ASN A 49 2.41 -2.28 5.20
N TYR A 50 1.50 -2.25 4.25
CA TYR A 50 0.93 -0.98 3.81
C TYR A 50 -0.55 -1.13 3.51
N VAL A 51 -1.28 -0.06 3.76
CA VAL A 51 -2.73 0.00 3.56
C VAL A 51 -3.02 1.11 2.56
N ASN A 52 -3.70 0.75 1.50
CA ASN A 52 -4.22 1.69 0.51
C ASN A 52 -5.74 1.81 0.69
N VAL A 53 -6.23 3.03 0.84
CA VAL A 53 -7.66 3.30 0.96
C VAL A 53 -8.13 3.99 -0.32
N TRP A 54 -9.05 3.31 -1.01
CA TRP A 54 -9.57 3.71 -2.31
C TRP A 54 -10.98 4.29 -2.19
N ASP A 55 -11.35 5.15 -3.14
CA ASP A 55 -12.72 5.66 -3.26
C ASP A 55 -13.74 4.54 -3.49
N SER A 56 -13.33 3.45 -4.19
CA SER A 56 -14.18 2.31 -4.49
C SER A 56 -13.35 1.04 -4.73
N LYS A 57 -14.01 -0.11 -4.63
CA LYS A 57 -13.41 -1.39 -5.03
C LYS A 57 -13.06 -1.43 -6.52
N ILE A 58 -13.87 -0.78 -7.36
CA ILE A 58 -13.66 -0.72 -8.81
C ILE A 58 -12.32 -0.06 -9.12
N SER A 59 -12.01 1.07 -8.49
CA SER A 59 -10.72 1.75 -8.67
C SER A 59 -9.55 0.86 -8.26
N ASN A 60 -9.65 0.20 -7.12
CA ASN A 60 -8.64 -0.76 -6.68
C ASN A 60 -8.44 -1.90 -7.68
N ASP A 61 -9.53 -2.50 -8.15
CA ASP A 61 -9.46 -3.65 -9.07
C ASP A 61 -8.85 -3.24 -10.41
N SER A 62 -9.13 -2.04 -10.88
CA SER A 62 -8.54 -1.48 -12.10
C SER A 62 -7.02 -1.36 -11.98
N ILE A 63 -6.52 -0.85 -10.85
CA ILE A 63 -5.09 -0.73 -10.59
C ILE A 63 -4.44 -2.11 -10.43
N THR A 64 -5.07 -3.01 -9.72
CA THR A 64 -4.55 -4.38 -9.54
C THR A 64 -4.34 -5.06 -10.88
N LYS A 65 -5.30 -4.93 -11.79
CA LYS A 65 -5.20 -5.48 -13.14
C LYS A 65 -4.05 -4.85 -13.94
N LYS A 66 -3.89 -3.53 -13.84
CA LYS A 66 -2.86 -2.77 -14.55
C LYS A 66 -1.45 -3.14 -14.11
N TYR A 67 -1.27 -3.48 -12.83
CA TYR A 67 0.03 -3.78 -12.23
C TYR A 67 0.23 -5.27 -11.90
N LEU A 68 -0.52 -6.16 -12.55
CA LEU A 68 -0.44 -7.60 -12.31
C LEU A 68 0.98 -8.15 -12.52
N SER A 69 1.65 -7.74 -13.59
CA SER A 69 3.01 -8.18 -13.89
C SER A 69 4.03 -7.73 -12.84
N PHE A 70 3.83 -6.55 -12.25
CA PHE A 70 4.66 -6.08 -11.14
C PHE A 70 4.51 -6.99 -9.91
N TYR A 71 3.30 -7.37 -9.57
CA TYR A 71 3.05 -8.29 -8.44
C TYR A 71 3.67 -9.66 -8.69
N GLU A 72 3.63 -10.15 -9.92
CA GLU A 72 4.28 -11.42 -10.30
C GLU A 72 5.80 -11.33 -10.15
N GLN A 73 6.41 -10.22 -10.54
CA GLN A 73 7.85 -9.98 -10.36
C GLN A 73 8.23 -9.96 -8.88
N VAL A 74 7.41 -9.36 -8.03
CA VAL A 74 7.63 -9.35 -6.57
C VAL A 74 7.68 -10.77 -6.02
N LYS A 75 6.80 -11.66 -6.46
CA LYS A 75 6.83 -13.08 -6.09
C LYS A 75 8.12 -13.76 -6.53
N GLU A 76 8.56 -13.51 -7.75
CA GLU A 76 9.77 -14.10 -8.32
C GLU A 76 11.04 -13.67 -7.57
N MET A 77 11.02 -12.51 -6.93
CA MET A 77 12.11 -12.02 -6.09
C MET A 77 12.22 -12.75 -4.74
N GLY A 78 11.34 -13.71 -4.47
CA GLY A 78 11.33 -14.44 -3.21
C GLY A 78 10.69 -13.68 -2.04
N ILE A 79 10.00 -12.59 -2.32
CA ILE A 79 9.28 -11.82 -1.32
C ILE A 79 7.96 -12.54 -1.03
N LYS A 80 7.75 -12.87 0.23
CA LYS A 80 6.47 -13.42 0.69
C LYS A 80 5.49 -12.27 0.87
N PHE A 81 4.33 -12.37 0.22
CA PHE A 81 3.31 -11.36 0.42
C PHE A 81 1.90 -11.94 0.50
N SER A 82 1.05 -11.24 1.23
CA SER A 82 -0.38 -11.49 1.28
C SER A 82 -1.14 -10.18 1.10
N VAL A 83 -2.32 -10.27 0.51
CA VAL A 83 -3.19 -9.12 0.28
C VAL A 83 -4.60 -9.51 0.69
N ILE A 84 -5.19 -8.70 1.57
CA ILE A 84 -6.61 -8.81 1.92
C ILE A 84 -7.28 -7.45 1.72
N GLY A 85 -8.60 -7.43 1.64
CA GLY A 85 -9.31 -6.17 1.45
C GLY A 85 -10.74 -6.24 1.95
N GLY A 86 -11.36 -5.08 2.09
CA GLY A 86 -12.74 -4.98 2.53
C GLY A 86 -13.26 -3.55 2.51
N GLU A 87 -14.58 -3.44 2.69
CA GLU A 87 -15.24 -2.16 2.87
C GLU A 87 -14.69 -1.45 4.12
N THR A 88 -14.52 -0.15 4.01
CA THR A 88 -13.78 0.63 4.99
C THR A 88 -14.59 1.82 5.46
N GLU A 89 -14.60 2.03 6.77
CA GLU A 89 -15.08 3.24 7.41
C GLU A 89 -13.91 3.88 8.15
N VAL A 90 -13.58 5.13 7.79
CA VAL A 90 -12.51 5.88 8.45
C VAL A 90 -13.14 6.81 9.47
N ARG A 91 -12.69 6.73 10.71
CA ARG A 91 -13.19 7.54 11.82
C ARG A 91 -12.03 8.27 12.49
N TYR A 92 -12.27 9.51 12.86
CA TYR A 92 -11.34 10.28 13.69
C TYR A 92 -12.14 11.29 14.51
N SER A 93 -11.63 11.68 15.67
CA SER A 93 -12.29 12.64 16.56
C SER A 93 -11.58 13.99 16.59
N ASP A 94 -10.26 14.01 16.37
CA ASP A 94 -9.46 15.22 16.45
C ASP A 94 -8.89 15.57 15.06
N PRO A 95 -9.27 16.75 14.48
CA PRO A 95 -8.73 17.18 13.18
C PRO A 95 -7.22 17.31 13.14
N LYS A 96 -6.55 17.38 14.29
CA LYS A 96 -5.08 17.41 14.37
C LYS A 96 -4.42 16.18 13.75
N ILE A 97 -5.13 15.06 13.62
CA ILE A 97 -4.62 13.88 12.92
C ILE A 97 -4.14 14.22 11.50
N LEU A 98 -4.77 15.20 10.85
CA LEU A 98 -4.41 15.62 9.49
C LEU A 98 -3.01 16.24 9.41
N ASN A 99 -2.48 16.75 10.52
CA ASN A 99 -1.12 17.28 10.58
C ASN A 99 -0.05 16.20 10.42
N HIS A 100 -0.41 14.94 10.60
CA HIS A 100 0.48 13.79 10.43
C HIS A 100 0.43 13.21 9.01
N PHE A 101 -0.45 13.72 8.16
CA PHE A 101 -0.59 13.26 6.79
C PHE A 101 0.33 14.09 5.88
N THR A 102 1.08 13.40 5.02
CA THR A 102 1.84 14.05 3.96
C THR A 102 0.95 14.21 2.74
N LYS A 103 0.72 15.46 2.33
CA LYS A 103 -0.02 15.72 1.10
C LYS A 103 0.86 15.43 -0.11
N VAL A 104 0.31 14.69 -1.03
CA VAL A 104 1.00 14.26 -2.25
C VAL A 104 0.61 15.14 -3.43
#